data_3124475f3c9e775b47950b77a9a1c802
#
_entry.id   3124475f3c9e775b47950b77a9a1c802
#
_cell.length_a   1.000
_cell.length_b   1.000
_cell.length_c   1.000
_cell.angle_alpha   90.00
_cell.angle_beta   90.00
_cell.angle_gamma   90.00
#
_symmetry.space_group_name_H-M   'P 1'
#
loop_
_entity.id
_entity.type
_entity.pdbx_description
1 polymer ?
#
loop_
_entity_poly.entity_id
_entity_poly.type
_entity_poly.pdbx_seq_one_letter_code
_entity_poly.pdbx_strand_id
1 'polypeptide(L)'
;EIDVTVARAAIHHHKAKTGQGISFTGWIVKCLAQAISEHKYVHAIRQGQGQLVIFDDVDITIVIERAVANEKLPMPYIIRKANEKTVADIHAEIRAAQKSPVAAGMVQVGSNQAAWMMKIFTMLPQFLRNLFFWQPLFHDPFLLKRTIGTVSVTAIGMFGGGGMSWGIPIGIHPLLIAVGGIAKKPGVIHEQIVIREYVGMTIVFD
;
A
#
# COMPACT_ATOMS: atom_id res chain seq x y z
N GLU A 1 -12.58 1.88 -13.29
CA GLU A 1 -13.40 2.61 -12.29
C GLU A 1 -14.22 1.63 -11.47
N ILE A 2 -14.30 1.87 -10.17
CA ILE A 2 -15.05 1.00 -9.25
C ILE A 2 -16.09 1.87 -8.53
N ASP A 3 -17.34 1.40 -8.50
CA ASP A 3 -18.39 2.04 -7.71
C ASP A 3 -18.18 1.75 -6.22
N VAL A 4 -17.98 2.81 -5.46
CA VAL A 4 -17.71 2.75 -4.02
C VAL A 4 -18.81 3.40 -3.18
N THR A 5 -19.94 3.72 -3.79
CA THR A 5 -21.04 4.42 -3.13
C THR A 5 -21.50 3.72 -1.85
N VAL A 6 -21.77 2.41 -1.95
CA VAL A 6 -22.25 1.60 -0.82
C VAL A 6 -21.19 1.50 0.27
N ALA A 7 -19.94 1.26 -0.12
CA ALA A 7 -18.84 1.14 0.83
C ALA A 7 -18.60 2.46 1.58
N ARG A 8 -18.64 3.59 0.89
CA ARG A 8 -18.46 4.90 1.52
C ARG A 8 -19.65 5.24 2.45
N ALA A 9 -20.87 4.94 2.02
CA ALA A 9 -22.05 5.11 2.87
C ALA A 9 -21.93 4.26 4.15
N ALA A 10 -21.48 3.00 4.04
CA ALA A 10 -21.25 2.12 5.19
C ALA A 10 -20.17 2.66 6.15
N ILE A 11 -19.06 3.19 5.62
CA ILE A 11 -17.99 3.82 6.41
C ILE A 11 -18.52 5.06 7.14
N HIS A 12 -19.33 5.91 6.48
CA HIS A 12 -19.94 7.07 7.11
C HIS A 12 -20.95 6.69 8.20
N HIS A 13 -21.80 5.68 7.93
CA HIS A 13 -22.76 5.17 8.91
C HIS A 13 -22.06 4.58 10.13
N HIS A 14 -20.99 3.79 9.93
CA HIS A 14 -20.18 3.25 11.03
C HIS A 14 -19.65 4.37 11.93
N LYS A 15 -19.05 5.41 11.32
CA LYS A 15 -18.55 6.58 12.07
C LYS A 15 -19.67 7.29 12.85
N ALA A 16 -20.84 7.47 12.24
CA ALA A 16 -21.97 8.12 12.92
C ALA A 16 -22.48 7.30 14.11
N LYS A 17 -22.48 5.95 13.99
CA LYS A 17 -22.98 5.05 15.03
C LYS A 17 -21.99 4.82 16.19
N THR A 18 -20.69 4.71 15.88
CA THR A 18 -19.66 4.31 16.86
C THR A 18 -18.76 5.45 17.31
N GLY A 19 -18.79 6.59 16.63
CA GLY A 19 -17.80 7.67 16.80
C GLY A 19 -16.42 7.34 16.25
N GLN A 20 -16.16 6.09 15.84
CA GLN A 20 -14.86 5.63 15.32
C GLN A 20 -14.82 5.76 13.80
N GLY A 21 -13.85 6.52 13.30
CA GLY A 21 -13.62 6.64 11.86
C GLY A 21 -12.85 5.44 11.30
N ILE A 22 -13.25 4.95 10.14
CA ILE A 22 -12.49 4.01 9.33
C ILE A 22 -11.96 4.79 8.12
N SER A 23 -10.66 4.67 7.82
CA SER A 23 -10.11 5.29 6.61
C SER A 23 -10.51 4.48 5.37
N PHE A 24 -10.85 5.18 4.28
CA PHE A 24 -11.15 4.54 3.01
C PHE A 24 -9.95 3.73 2.50
N THR A 25 -8.73 4.25 2.65
CA THR A 25 -7.49 3.50 2.32
C THR A 25 -7.37 2.21 3.13
N GLY A 26 -7.66 2.24 4.45
CA GLY A 26 -7.64 1.04 5.28
C GLY A 26 -8.67 0.00 4.85
N TRP A 27 -9.85 0.45 4.42
CA TRP A 27 -10.87 -0.43 3.85
C TRP A 27 -10.41 -1.06 2.52
N ILE A 28 -9.84 -0.27 1.60
CA ILE A 28 -9.26 -0.78 0.35
C ILE A 28 -8.16 -1.82 0.62
N VAL A 29 -7.25 -1.52 1.56
CA VAL A 29 -6.18 -2.45 1.95
C VAL A 29 -6.75 -3.78 2.42
N LYS A 30 -7.82 -3.77 3.24
CA LYS A 30 -8.47 -5.01 3.69
C LYS A 30 -9.14 -5.77 2.54
N CYS A 31 -9.85 -5.10 1.66
CA CYS A 31 -10.47 -5.73 0.48
C CYS A 31 -9.42 -6.40 -0.41
N LEU A 32 -8.30 -5.70 -0.67
CA LEU A 32 -7.19 -6.24 -1.45
C LEU A 32 -6.54 -7.43 -0.75
N ALA A 33 -6.26 -7.33 0.55
CA ALA A 33 -5.67 -8.42 1.31
C ALA A 33 -6.55 -9.68 1.29
N GLN A 34 -7.87 -9.51 1.35
CA GLN A 34 -8.83 -10.61 1.24
C GLN A 34 -8.79 -11.25 -0.15
N ALA A 35 -8.92 -10.46 -1.21
CA ALA A 35 -8.89 -10.94 -2.58
C ALA A 35 -7.56 -11.65 -2.93
N ILE A 36 -6.43 -11.12 -2.46
CA ILE A 36 -5.11 -11.72 -2.65
C ILE A 36 -5.00 -13.05 -1.90
N SER A 37 -5.58 -13.17 -0.70
CA SER A 37 -5.60 -14.46 0.04
C SER A 37 -6.35 -15.55 -0.71
N GLU A 38 -7.36 -15.19 -1.49
CA GLU A 38 -8.11 -16.12 -2.35
C GLU A 38 -7.36 -16.43 -3.65
N HIS A 39 -6.52 -15.49 -4.11
CA HIS A 39 -5.76 -15.56 -5.37
C HIS A 39 -4.26 -15.35 -5.15
N LYS A 40 -3.63 -16.19 -4.34
CA LYS A 40 -2.24 -16.01 -3.86
C LYS A 40 -1.18 -15.88 -4.96
N TYR A 41 -1.45 -16.38 -6.15
CA TYR A 41 -0.50 -16.27 -7.27
C TYR A 41 -0.22 -14.84 -7.72
N VAL A 42 -1.16 -13.89 -7.50
CA VAL A 42 -1.02 -12.50 -7.96
C VAL A 42 0.08 -11.73 -7.23
N HIS A 43 0.55 -12.22 -6.07
CA HIS A 43 1.65 -11.62 -5.33
C HIS A 43 2.84 -12.58 -5.14
N ALA A 44 2.90 -13.65 -5.93
CA ALA A 44 4.02 -14.58 -5.93
C ALA A 44 5.31 -13.89 -6.37
N ILE A 45 6.43 -14.32 -5.81
CA ILE A 45 7.74 -13.77 -6.15
C ILE A 45 8.57 -14.87 -6.82
N ARG A 46 9.18 -14.52 -7.95
CA ARG A 46 10.05 -15.43 -8.69
C ARG A 46 11.35 -15.69 -7.94
N GLN A 47 11.73 -16.96 -7.83
CA GLN A 47 13.02 -17.39 -7.30
C GLN A 47 13.82 -18.12 -8.39
N GLY A 48 14.94 -17.53 -8.80
CA GLY A 48 15.77 -18.10 -9.87
C GLY A 48 15.04 -18.21 -11.20
N GLN A 49 15.31 -19.26 -11.96
CA GLN A 49 14.82 -19.39 -13.35
C GLN A 49 13.50 -20.16 -13.52
N GLY A 50 12.96 -20.78 -12.47
CA GLY A 50 11.80 -21.65 -12.68
C GLY A 50 10.89 -21.87 -11.47
N GLN A 51 11.13 -21.18 -10.37
CA GLN A 51 10.34 -21.34 -9.15
C GLN A 51 9.58 -20.06 -8.82
N LEU A 52 8.33 -20.21 -8.35
CA LEU A 52 7.54 -19.15 -7.77
C LEU A 52 7.33 -19.44 -6.28
N VAL A 53 7.66 -18.48 -5.45
CA VAL A 53 7.37 -18.53 -4.02
C VAL A 53 6.04 -17.84 -3.77
N ILE A 54 5.08 -18.60 -3.26
CA ILE A 54 3.73 -18.14 -2.93
C ILE A 54 3.66 -17.99 -1.41
N PHE A 55 3.16 -16.86 -0.95
CA PHE A 55 3.03 -16.58 0.49
C PHE A 55 1.58 -16.70 0.93
N ASP A 56 1.38 -17.20 2.15
CA ASP A 56 0.06 -17.23 2.80
C ASP A 56 -0.30 -15.87 3.42
N ASP A 57 0.71 -15.18 3.95
CA ASP A 57 0.53 -13.84 4.51
C ASP A 57 0.60 -12.79 3.40
N VAL A 58 -0.27 -11.79 3.48
CA VAL A 58 -0.30 -10.65 2.59
C VAL A 58 0.29 -9.43 3.29
N ASP A 59 1.51 -9.06 2.91
CA ASP A 59 2.22 -7.89 3.42
C ASP A 59 2.06 -6.72 2.43
N ILE A 60 1.30 -5.69 2.82
CA ILE A 60 0.97 -4.57 1.95
C ILE A 60 1.76 -3.33 2.35
N THR A 61 2.57 -2.83 1.43
CA THR A 61 3.22 -1.53 1.57
C THR A 61 2.28 -0.43 1.12
N ILE A 62 2.08 0.55 1.99
CA ILE A 62 1.31 1.77 1.71
C ILE A 62 2.22 2.98 1.83
N VAL A 63 1.88 4.06 1.14
CA VAL A 63 2.54 5.36 1.33
C VAL A 63 1.69 6.20 2.28
N ILE A 64 2.27 6.60 3.40
CA ILE A 64 1.63 7.44 4.41
C ILE A 64 2.43 8.73 4.63
N GLU A 65 1.75 9.83 4.90
CA GLU A 65 2.40 11.07 5.32
C GLU A 65 2.85 10.97 6.77
N ARG A 66 4.13 11.26 7.01
CA ARG A 66 4.72 11.30 8.35
C ARG A 66 5.45 12.62 8.57
N ALA A 67 5.39 13.11 9.81
CA ALA A 67 6.13 14.31 10.19
C ALA A 67 7.62 13.99 10.37
N VAL A 68 8.46 14.65 9.58
CA VAL A 68 9.93 14.58 9.65
C VAL A 68 10.45 16.00 9.71
N ALA A 69 11.12 16.40 10.81
CA ALA A 69 11.71 17.73 10.98
C ALA A 69 10.75 18.89 10.60
N ASN A 70 9.50 18.86 11.05
CA ASN A 70 8.41 19.81 10.78
C ASN A 70 7.83 19.80 9.35
N GLU A 71 8.25 18.90 8.49
CA GLU A 71 7.65 18.70 7.18
C GLU A 71 6.87 17.37 7.13
N LYS A 72 5.82 17.34 6.31
CA LYS A 72 5.08 16.09 6.05
C LYS A 72 5.66 15.46 4.79
N LEU A 73 6.31 14.32 4.96
CA LEU A 73 6.90 13.57 3.86
C LEU A 73 6.14 12.26 3.62
N PRO A 74 5.89 11.89 2.36
CA PRO A 74 5.34 10.59 2.03
C PRO A 74 6.39 9.51 2.28
N MET A 75 6.07 8.55 3.14
CA MET A 75 6.97 7.47 3.51
C MET A 75 6.29 6.10 3.35
N PRO A 76 7.02 5.08 2.88
CA PRO A 76 6.50 3.73 2.82
C PRO A 76 6.32 3.16 4.23
N TYR A 77 5.23 2.44 4.43
CA TYR A 77 4.92 1.69 5.65
C TYR A 77 4.35 0.33 5.28
N ILE A 78 4.80 -0.73 5.91
CA ILE A 78 4.37 -2.10 5.61
C ILE A 78 3.38 -2.58 6.65
N ILE A 79 2.15 -2.83 6.21
CA ILE A 79 1.13 -3.52 7.00
C ILE A 79 1.36 -5.01 6.84
N ARG A 80 1.88 -5.64 7.89
CA ARG A 80 2.16 -7.07 7.90
C ARG A 80 0.88 -7.87 8.10
N LYS A 81 0.76 -9.00 7.39
CA LYS A 81 -0.36 -9.93 7.52
C LYS A 81 -1.73 -9.21 7.43
N ALA A 82 -1.89 -8.33 6.45
CA ALA A 82 -3.10 -7.53 6.30
C ALA A 82 -4.36 -8.40 6.13
N ASN A 83 -4.22 -9.61 5.60
CA ASN A 83 -5.30 -10.58 5.47
C ASN A 83 -5.84 -11.08 6.82
N GLU A 84 -5.00 -11.17 7.86
CA GLU A 84 -5.40 -11.62 9.20
C GLU A 84 -6.02 -10.49 10.05
N LYS A 85 -5.79 -9.21 9.68
CA LYS A 85 -6.25 -8.04 10.42
C LYS A 85 -7.67 -7.63 10.06
N THR A 86 -8.38 -7.04 11.01
CA THR A 86 -9.66 -6.37 10.74
C THR A 86 -9.43 -4.99 10.11
N VAL A 87 -10.47 -4.40 9.50
CA VAL A 87 -10.41 -3.03 8.98
C VAL A 87 -10.06 -2.03 10.07
N ALA A 88 -10.57 -2.25 11.30
CA ALA A 88 -10.31 -1.40 12.45
C ALA A 88 -8.83 -1.48 12.87
N ASP A 89 -8.24 -2.68 12.91
CA ASP A 89 -6.82 -2.87 13.24
C ASP A 89 -5.92 -2.18 12.21
N ILE A 90 -6.22 -2.35 10.92
CA ILE A 90 -5.49 -1.68 9.83
C ILE A 90 -5.59 -0.16 9.97
N HIS A 91 -6.80 0.38 10.26
CA HIS A 91 -6.98 1.81 10.47
C HIS A 91 -6.16 2.30 11.66
N ALA A 92 -6.23 1.61 12.80
CA ALA A 92 -5.49 1.97 14.01
C ALA A 92 -3.97 1.95 13.77
N GLU A 93 -3.47 0.93 13.09
CA GLU A 93 -2.06 0.79 12.72
C GLU A 93 -1.58 1.93 11.81
N ILE A 94 -2.35 2.28 10.78
CA ILE A 94 -2.05 3.42 9.90
C ILE A 94 -1.98 4.72 10.71
N ARG A 95 -2.94 4.97 11.60
CA ARG A 95 -2.97 6.16 12.44
C ARG A 95 -1.81 6.22 13.43
N ALA A 96 -1.46 5.09 14.03
CA ALA A 96 -0.29 4.98 14.91
C ALA A 96 1.00 5.27 14.14
N ALA A 97 1.16 4.69 12.94
CA ALA A 97 2.32 4.92 12.08
C ALA A 97 2.45 6.39 11.63
N GLN A 98 1.33 7.07 11.34
CA GLN A 98 1.32 8.50 10.99
C GLN A 98 1.77 9.42 12.15
N LYS A 99 1.44 9.03 13.39
CA LYS A 99 1.79 9.80 14.60
C LYS A 99 3.19 9.51 15.13
N SER A 100 3.77 8.36 14.77
CA SER A 100 5.11 7.99 15.26
C SER A 100 6.17 8.90 14.65
N PRO A 101 7.00 9.57 15.49
CA PRO A 101 8.07 10.42 14.99
C PRO A 101 9.09 9.56 14.21
N VAL A 102 9.56 10.06 13.09
CA VAL A 102 10.64 9.45 12.31
C VAL A 102 11.89 10.27 12.56
N ALA A 103 12.95 9.65 13.03
CA ALA A 103 14.24 10.32 13.13
C ALA A 103 14.70 10.72 11.71
N ALA A 104 15.17 11.96 11.55
CA ALA A 104 15.67 12.45 10.28
C ALA A 104 16.77 11.51 9.76
N GLY A 105 16.60 10.99 8.54
CA GLY A 105 17.52 10.03 7.91
C GLY A 105 17.11 8.56 8.03
N MET A 106 15.99 8.22 8.68
CA MET A 106 15.47 6.86 8.71
C MET A 106 14.35 6.65 7.69
N VAL A 107 14.67 6.03 6.59
CA VAL A 107 13.67 5.26 5.82
C VAL A 107 13.44 3.97 6.63
N GLN A 108 12.26 3.80 7.22
CA GLN A 108 11.94 2.54 7.91
C GLN A 108 11.71 1.42 6.87
N VAL A 109 12.80 0.92 6.35
CA VAL A 109 12.85 -0.36 5.68
C VAL A 109 13.30 -1.35 6.77
N GLY A 110 12.36 -1.98 7.44
CA GLY A 110 12.53 -3.08 8.39
C GLY A 110 13.65 -2.93 9.42
N SER A 111 13.36 -2.62 10.67
CA SER A 111 14.20 -2.62 11.87
C SER A 111 15.27 -1.52 12.06
N ASN A 112 15.54 -1.21 13.34
CA ASN A 112 16.49 -0.19 13.85
C ASN A 112 17.96 -0.36 13.39
N GLN A 113 18.29 -1.43 12.67
CA GLN A 113 19.65 -1.66 12.15
C GLN A 113 19.94 -0.91 10.85
N ALA A 114 18.97 -0.21 10.28
CA ALA A 114 19.10 0.36 8.92
C ALA A 114 19.90 1.67 8.84
N ALA A 115 20.10 2.40 9.92
CA ALA A 115 20.72 3.75 9.83
C ALA A 115 22.19 3.70 9.46
N TRP A 116 22.97 2.77 10.02
CA TRP A 116 24.39 2.60 9.65
C TRP A 116 24.55 1.93 8.27
N MET A 117 23.67 0.98 7.94
CA MET A 117 23.62 0.36 6.61
C MET A 117 23.31 1.40 5.52
N MET A 118 22.43 2.36 5.80
CA MET A 118 22.13 3.44 4.86
C MET A 118 23.34 4.34 4.60
N LYS A 119 24.14 4.66 5.63
CA LYS A 119 25.40 5.41 5.44
C LYS A 119 26.39 4.63 4.57
N ILE A 120 26.56 3.34 4.82
CA ILE A 120 27.41 2.49 3.99
C ILE A 120 26.86 2.42 2.56
N PHE A 121 25.55 2.24 2.39
CA PHE A 121 24.91 2.19 1.08
C PHE A 121 25.15 3.45 0.25
N THR A 122 25.10 4.64 0.87
CA THR A 122 25.36 5.91 0.14
C THR A 122 26.83 6.11 -0.22
N MET A 123 27.76 5.55 0.55
CA MET A 123 29.20 5.66 0.29
C MET A 123 29.72 4.64 -0.72
N LEU A 124 29.01 3.53 -0.94
CA LEU A 124 29.44 2.47 -1.85
C LEU A 124 29.28 2.88 -3.32
N PRO A 125 30.26 2.58 -4.20
CA PRO A 125 30.12 2.69 -5.64
C PRO A 125 28.95 1.83 -6.15
N GLN A 126 28.33 2.23 -7.27
CA GLN A 126 27.13 1.62 -7.80
C GLN A 126 27.26 0.11 -8.06
N PHE A 127 28.42 -0.35 -8.54
CA PHE A 127 28.65 -1.78 -8.81
C PHE A 127 28.66 -2.63 -7.52
N LEU A 128 29.19 -2.09 -6.42
CA LEU A 128 29.18 -2.77 -5.12
C LEU A 128 27.77 -2.76 -4.51
N ARG A 129 26.99 -1.68 -4.70
CA ARG A 129 25.57 -1.63 -4.31
C ARG A 129 24.76 -2.70 -5.05
N ASN A 130 25.00 -2.86 -6.34
CA ASN A 130 24.34 -3.92 -7.13
C ASN A 130 24.68 -5.30 -6.60
N LEU A 131 25.96 -5.57 -6.32
CA LEU A 131 26.42 -6.88 -5.88
C LEU A 131 25.94 -7.24 -4.46
N PHE A 132 26.03 -6.30 -3.51
CA PHE A 132 25.79 -6.60 -2.10
C PHE A 132 24.35 -6.34 -1.63
N PHE A 133 23.59 -5.46 -2.31
CA PHE A 133 22.24 -5.12 -1.89
C PHE A 133 21.17 -5.56 -2.89
N TRP A 134 21.32 -5.22 -4.17
CA TRP A 134 20.28 -5.52 -5.15
C TRP A 134 20.28 -6.99 -5.55
N GLN A 135 21.41 -7.59 -5.77
CA GLN A 135 21.50 -9.02 -6.13
C GLN A 135 20.85 -9.92 -5.04
N PRO A 136 21.21 -9.84 -3.75
CA PRO A 136 20.57 -10.64 -2.71
C PRO A 136 19.07 -10.33 -2.58
N LEU A 137 18.69 -9.04 -2.67
CA LEU A 137 17.28 -8.62 -2.53
C LEU A 137 16.39 -9.23 -3.61
N PHE A 138 16.84 -9.25 -4.87
CA PHE A 138 16.05 -9.79 -5.97
C PHE A 138 16.14 -11.30 -6.14
N HIS A 139 17.15 -11.95 -5.54
CA HIS A 139 17.30 -13.40 -5.60
C HIS A 139 16.64 -14.14 -4.42
N ASP A 140 16.37 -13.44 -3.31
CA ASP A 140 15.73 -14.01 -2.14
C ASP A 140 14.31 -13.42 -1.93
N PRO A 141 13.25 -14.17 -2.31
CA PRO A 141 11.87 -13.75 -2.12
C PRO A 141 11.48 -13.45 -0.67
N PHE A 142 12.11 -14.16 0.29
CA PHE A 142 11.83 -13.95 1.71
C PHE A 142 12.44 -12.63 2.20
N LEU A 143 13.65 -12.31 1.73
CA LEU A 143 14.28 -11.02 2.02
C LEU A 143 13.49 -9.88 1.38
N LEU A 144 13.03 -10.03 0.13
CA LEU A 144 12.19 -9.06 -0.55
C LEU A 144 10.89 -8.80 0.23
N LYS A 145 10.15 -9.87 0.56
CA LYS A 145 8.95 -9.77 1.39
C LYS A 145 9.21 -9.08 2.72
N ARG A 146 10.28 -9.46 3.40
CA ARG A 146 10.66 -8.86 4.70
C ARG A 146 10.99 -7.37 4.58
N THR A 147 11.59 -6.95 3.47
CA THR A 147 12.09 -5.58 3.28
C THR A 147 11.02 -4.64 2.79
N ILE A 148 10.23 -5.05 1.81
CA ILE A 148 9.26 -4.17 1.13
C ILE A 148 7.82 -4.70 1.10
N GLY A 149 7.55 -5.91 1.61
CA GLY A 149 6.25 -6.56 1.45
C GLY A 149 6.09 -7.24 0.09
N THR A 150 4.89 -7.73 -0.20
CA THR A 150 4.57 -8.42 -1.46
C THR A 150 3.68 -7.60 -2.39
N VAL A 151 3.00 -6.59 -1.84
CA VAL A 151 2.06 -5.73 -2.57
C VAL A 151 2.32 -4.28 -2.22
N SER A 152 2.21 -3.38 -3.18
CA SER A 152 2.26 -1.94 -2.93
C SER A 152 0.95 -1.26 -3.28
N VAL A 153 0.44 -0.44 -2.37
CA VAL A 153 -0.77 0.36 -2.56
C VAL A 153 -0.43 1.84 -2.37
N THR A 154 -0.61 2.63 -3.41
CA THR A 154 -0.40 4.09 -3.38
C THR A 154 -1.75 4.79 -3.50
N ALA A 155 -2.10 5.62 -2.52
CA ALA A 155 -3.31 6.45 -2.57
C ALA A 155 -2.93 7.86 -3.05
N ILE A 156 -3.29 8.18 -4.28
CA ILE A 156 -2.99 9.48 -4.92
C ILE A 156 -4.21 10.42 -4.98
N GLY A 157 -5.36 9.97 -4.50
CA GLY A 157 -6.62 10.72 -4.58
C GLY A 157 -6.59 12.08 -3.88
N MET A 158 -5.71 12.26 -2.87
CA MET A 158 -5.54 13.53 -2.19
C MET A 158 -4.87 14.61 -3.05
N PHE A 159 -4.14 14.22 -4.09
CA PHE A 159 -3.43 15.15 -4.96
C PHE A 159 -4.25 15.62 -6.17
N GLY A 160 -5.44 15.05 -6.40
CA GLY A 160 -6.28 15.28 -7.58
C GLY A 160 -7.27 16.44 -7.47
N GLY A 161 -7.16 17.34 -6.48
CA GLY A 161 -8.06 18.51 -6.37
C GLY A 161 -9.56 18.17 -6.20
N GLY A 162 -9.91 16.98 -5.70
CA GLY A 162 -11.29 16.55 -5.45
C GLY A 162 -12.02 15.93 -6.66
N GLY A 163 -11.32 15.75 -7.78
CA GLY A 163 -11.83 15.06 -8.96
C GLY A 163 -11.33 13.61 -9.09
N MET A 164 -11.81 12.94 -10.12
CA MET A 164 -11.27 11.63 -10.48
C MET A 164 -9.83 11.79 -10.98
N SER A 165 -8.94 11.02 -10.41
CA SER A 165 -7.53 10.96 -10.81
C SER A 165 -7.09 9.51 -11.01
N TRP A 166 -6.09 9.34 -11.86
CA TRP A 166 -5.48 8.07 -12.19
C TRP A 166 -3.97 8.19 -12.00
N GLY A 167 -3.34 7.12 -11.63
CA GLY A 167 -1.88 7.04 -11.57
C GLY A 167 -1.40 5.71 -12.05
N ILE A 168 -0.21 5.69 -12.62
CA ILE A 168 0.48 4.46 -13.00
C ILE A 168 1.54 4.21 -11.92
N PRO A 169 1.36 3.20 -11.06
CA PRO A 169 2.35 2.88 -10.06
C PRO A 169 3.56 2.25 -10.73
N ILE A 170 4.75 2.66 -10.30
CA ILE A 170 6.03 2.08 -10.72
C ILE A 170 6.74 1.58 -9.47
N GLY A 171 7.20 0.35 -9.49
CA GLY A 171 7.87 -0.24 -8.33
C GLY A 171 8.39 -1.65 -8.61
N ILE A 172 8.92 -2.28 -7.57
CA ILE A 172 9.57 -3.60 -7.63
C ILE A 172 8.71 -4.72 -7.02
N HIS A 173 7.48 -4.39 -6.63
CA HIS A 173 6.56 -5.39 -6.10
C HIS A 173 5.88 -6.15 -7.24
N PRO A 174 5.59 -7.44 -7.08
CA PRO A 174 4.87 -8.22 -8.08
C PRO A 174 3.45 -7.71 -8.34
N LEU A 175 2.85 -7.02 -7.36
CA LEU A 175 1.53 -6.40 -7.49
C LEU A 175 1.58 -4.95 -7.00
N LEU A 176 1.22 -4.02 -7.89
CA LEU A 176 1.20 -2.58 -7.63
C LEU A 176 -0.20 -2.03 -7.88
N ILE A 177 -0.72 -1.24 -6.95
CA ILE A 177 -2.06 -0.68 -7.03
C ILE A 177 -2.00 0.82 -6.74
N ALA A 178 -2.51 1.62 -7.67
CA ALA A 178 -2.74 3.05 -7.46
C ALA A 178 -4.23 3.30 -7.26
N VAL A 179 -4.58 3.89 -6.13
CA VAL A 179 -5.93 4.32 -5.79
C VAL A 179 -6.04 5.82 -6.04
N GLY A 180 -6.82 6.18 -7.04
CA GLY A 180 -7.00 7.56 -7.48
C GLY A 180 -8.05 8.32 -6.67
N GLY A 181 -8.49 9.44 -7.23
CA GLY A 181 -9.55 10.27 -6.66
C GLY A 181 -10.94 9.65 -6.81
N ILE A 182 -11.84 10.09 -5.95
CA ILE A 182 -13.25 9.70 -5.98
C ILE A 182 -14.06 10.85 -6.58
N ALA A 183 -14.88 10.55 -7.59
CA ALA A 183 -15.80 11.51 -8.19
C ALA A 183 -17.23 10.99 -8.24
N LYS A 184 -18.17 11.93 -8.16
CA LYS A 184 -19.59 11.64 -8.40
C LYS A 184 -19.84 11.64 -9.90
N LYS A 185 -20.46 10.56 -10.39
CA LYS A 185 -20.83 10.38 -11.79
C LYS A 185 -22.24 9.77 -11.89
N PRO A 186 -22.93 9.97 -13.02
CA PRO A 186 -24.14 9.23 -13.30
C PRO A 186 -23.82 7.74 -13.49
N GLY A 187 -24.59 6.89 -12.83
CA GLY A 187 -24.56 5.45 -12.98
C GLY A 187 -25.95 4.91 -13.23
N VAL A 188 -26.07 3.79 -13.92
CA VAL A 188 -27.36 3.15 -14.19
C VAL A 188 -27.57 2.03 -13.19
N ILE A 189 -28.60 2.14 -12.35
CA ILE A 189 -29.02 1.12 -11.37
C ILE A 189 -30.50 0.85 -11.58
N HIS A 190 -30.86 -0.41 -11.82
CA HIS A 190 -32.25 -0.81 -12.10
C HIS A 190 -32.94 0.08 -13.14
N GLU A 191 -32.25 0.31 -14.27
CA GLU A 191 -32.72 1.14 -15.41
C GLU A 191 -32.93 2.64 -15.09
N GLN A 192 -32.50 3.09 -13.92
CA GLN A 192 -32.53 4.50 -13.53
C GLN A 192 -31.16 5.12 -13.46
N ILE A 193 -31.06 6.37 -13.92
CA ILE A 193 -29.82 7.15 -13.80
C ILE A 193 -29.77 7.74 -12.39
N VAL A 194 -28.77 7.35 -11.62
CA VAL A 194 -28.54 7.83 -10.26
C VAL A 194 -27.11 8.34 -10.08
N ILE A 195 -26.91 9.26 -9.14
CA ILE A 195 -25.57 9.74 -8.82
C ILE A 195 -24.86 8.69 -7.96
N ARG A 196 -23.68 8.26 -8.43
CA ARG A 196 -22.83 7.26 -7.77
C ARG A 196 -21.44 7.83 -7.54
N GLU A 197 -20.73 7.29 -6.56
CA GLU A 197 -19.32 7.63 -6.28
C GLU A 197 -18.40 6.55 -6.88
N TYR A 198 -17.50 6.99 -7.76
CA TYR A 198 -16.52 6.10 -8.42
C TYR A 198 -15.11 6.46 -8.01
N VAL A 199 -14.28 5.45 -7.77
CA VAL A 199 -12.84 5.59 -7.59
C VAL A 199 -12.10 5.10 -8.82
N GLY A 200 -11.09 5.86 -9.26
CA GLY A 200 -10.12 5.39 -10.23
C GLY A 200 -9.14 4.42 -9.57
N MET A 201 -8.89 3.27 -10.19
CA MET A 201 -7.91 2.32 -9.70
C MET A 201 -7.10 1.77 -10.87
N THR A 202 -5.78 1.75 -10.74
CA THR A 202 -4.84 1.12 -11.67
C THR A 202 -4.19 -0.05 -10.96
N ILE A 203 -4.20 -1.21 -11.59
CA ILE A 203 -3.57 -2.43 -11.09
C ILE A 203 -2.51 -2.83 -12.10
N VAL A 204 -1.29 -3.01 -11.63
CA VAL A 204 -0.14 -3.49 -12.41
C VAL A 204 0.39 -4.73 -11.71
N PHE A 205 0.59 -5.79 -12.46
CA PHE A 205 1.15 -7.05 -11.99
C PHE A 205 2.17 -7.57 -13.01
N ASP A 206 3.18 -8.32 -12.50
CA ASP A 206 4.24 -8.95 -13.30
C ASP A 206 3.95 -10.45 -13.49
#